data_6c53b93af9b37969d15fcbd8d02341a4
#
_entry.id   6c53b93af9b37969d15fcbd8d02341a4
#
_cell.length_a   1.000
_cell.length_b   1.000
_cell.length_c   1.000
_cell.angle_alpha   90.00
_cell.angle_beta   90.00
_cell.angle_gamma   90.00
#
_symmetry.space_group_name_H-M   'P 1'
#
loop_
_entity.id
_entity.type
_entity.pdbx_description
1 polymer ?
#
loop_
_entity_poly.entity_id
_entity_poly.type
_entity_poly.pdbx_seq_one_letter_code
_entity_poly.pdbx_strand_id
1 'polypeptide(L)'
;MKYIIGYDIGGTKCAVSIGKVDDSITLLGRHEVPTTRSPEGTLAALEQQTKEWLAAYPVSSIGISCGGPLDSKKGQLYQVANLPGWDNFKIVEHLEQKFHKKAYLQNDANACALVEWKFGAGKGTQNMVFITMGTGLGSGLILDGKLYSGTNDNAGEVGHIRLAEDGPVGFGKNGSFEGFCGGNGIARLAERMGGTPGGHNQRTRRSRKIRRRLCKIGI
;
A
#
# COMPACT_ATOMS: atom_id res chain seq x y z
N MET A 1 -18.91 -2.30 -17.69
CA MET A 1 -19.18 -2.36 -16.27
C MET A 1 -18.76 -3.71 -15.70
N LYS A 2 -17.89 -3.73 -14.67
CA LYS A 2 -17.41 -4.95 -14.00
C LYS A 2 -17.54 -4.79 -12.49
N TYR A 3 -17.77 -5.88 -11.77
CA TYR A 3 -17.66 -5.91 -10.31
C TYR A 3 -16.36 -6.59 -9.94
N ILE A 4 -15.62 -6.00 -9.01
CA ILE A 4 -14.31 -6.49 -8.56
C ILE A 4 -14.30 -6.51 -7.04
N ILE A 5 -13.71 -7.55 -6.47
CA ILE A 5 -13.38 -7.62 -5.05
C ILE A 5 -11.92 -7.20 -4.87
N GLY A 6 -11.66 -6.36 -3.88
CA GLY A 6 -10.32 -5.93 -3.50
C GLY A 6 -10.00 -6.33 -2.08
N TYR A 7 -8.89 -7.04 -1.87
CA TYR A 7 -8.28 -7.30 -0.56
C TYR A 7 -7.17 -6.30 -0.30
N ASP A 8 -7.18 -5.69 0.87
CA ASP A 8 -6.15 -4.80 1.39
C ASP A 8 -5.52 -5.48 2.61
N ILE A 9 -4.30 -5.99 2.44
CA ILE A 9 -3.60 -6.79 3.44
C ILE A 9 -2.58 -5.91 4.14
N GLY A 10 -2.91 -5.45 5.32
CA GLY A 10 -2.06 -4.58 6.13
C GLY A 10 -1.61 -5.22 7.43
N GLY A 11 -0.53 -4.71 8.02
CA GLY A 11 0.06 -5.27 9.24
C GLY A 11 -0.76 -5.11 10.52
N THR A 12 -1.69 -4.14 10.55
CA THR A 12 -2.56 -3.90 11.72
C THR A 12 -3.99 -4.37 11.48
N LYS A 13 -4.45 -4.22 10.25
CA LYS A 13 -5.80 -4.54 9.81
C LYS A 13 -5.79 -4.96 8.35
N CYS A 14 -6.68 -5.88 8.03
CA CYS A 14 -6.97 -6.28 6.67
C CYS A 14 -8.41 -5.91 6.32
N ALA A 15 -8.66 -5.65 5.05
CA ALA A 15 -9.99 -5.33 4.58
C ALA A 15 -10.32 -6.05 3.28
N VAL A 16 -11.61 -6.29 3.06
CA VAL A 16 -12.13 -6.67 1.75
C VAL A 16 -13.18 -5.64 1.32
N SER A 17 -13.19 -5.33 0.05
CA SER A 17 -14.10 -4.35 -0.54
C SER A 17 -14.72 -4.89 -1.80
N ILE A 18 -15.95 -4.48 -2.10
CA ILE A 18 -16.59 -4.69 -3.39
C ILE A 18 -16.73 -3.35 -4.11
N GLY A 19 -16.30 -3.31 -5.36
CA GLY A 19 -16.38 -2.13 -6.20
C GLY A 19 -16.98 -2.43 -7.56
N LYS A 20 -17.66 -1.43 -8.11
CA LYS A 20 -18.10 -1.37 -9.48
C LYS A 20 -17.10 -0.53 -10.26
N VAL A 21 -16.63 -1.05 -11.40
CA VAL A 21 -15.65 -0.40 -12.26
C VAL A 21 -16.22 -0.25 -13.67
N ASP A 22 -16.23 0.98 -14.16
CA ASP A 22 -16.49 1.36 -15.55
C ASP A 22 -15.50 2.48 -15.94
N ASP A 23 -15.95 3.67 -16.31
CA ASP A 23 -15.10 4.85 -16.50
C ASP A 23 -14.64 5.47 -15.17
N SER A 24 -15.19 4.99 -14.06
CA SER A 24 -14.91 5.37 -12.70
C SER A 24 -14.94 4.15 -11.76
N ILE A 25 -14.53 4.37 -10.53
CA ILE A 25 -14.62 3.36 -9.46
C ILE A 25 -15.67 3.81 -8.45
N THR A 26 -16.66 2.95 -8.20
CA THR A 26 -17.64 3.15 -7.13
C THR A 26 -17.49 2.06 -6.09
N LEU A 27 -17.15 2.43 -4.86
CA LEU A 27 -17.12 1.52 -3.72
C LEU A 27 -18.56 1.20 -3.29
N LEU A 28 -18.90 -0.07 -3.25
CA LEU A 28 -20.23 -0.56 -2.85
C LEU A 28 -20.26 -1.07 -1.42
N GLY A 29 -19.14 -1.58 -0.92
CA GLY A 29 -19.02 -2.08 0.44
C GLY A 29 -17.59 -2.30 0.85
N ARG A 30 -17.33 -2.24 2.17
CA ARG A 30 -16.04 -2.55 2.78
C ARG A 30 -16.26 -3.23 4.12
N HIS A 31 -15.52 -4.30 4.36
CA HIS A 31 -15.44 -4.99 5.63
C HIS A 31 -13.98 -5.06 6.09
N GLU A 32 -13.73 -4.79 7.35
CA GLU A 32 -12.38 -4.67 7.91
C GLU A 32 -12.26 -5.50 9.18
N VAL A 33 -11.12 -6.18 9.34
CA VAL A 33 -10.80 -7.00 10.51
C VAL A 33 -9.37 -6.72 11.00
N PRO A 34 -9.06 -6.94 12.27
CA PRO A 34 -7.69 -6.92 12.77
C PRO A 34 -6.84 -8.00 12.08
N THR A 35 -5.59 -7.67 11.77
CA THR A 35 -4.62 -8.65 11.27
C THR A 35 -4.14 -9.53 12.40
N THR A 36 -4.12 -10.84 12.18
CA THR A 36 -3.56 -11.83 13.10
C THR A 36 -2.28 -12.46 12.53
N ARG A 37 -1.58 -13.23 13.34
CA ARG A 37 -0.40 -14.00 12.88
C ARG A 37 -0.76 -15.22 12.03
N SER A 38 -2.05 -15.57 11.95
CA SER A 38 -2.53 -16.63 11.05
C SER A 38 -3.18 -16.00 9.82
N PRO A 39 -2.63 -16.20 8.62
CA PRO A 39 -3.27 -15.80 7.37
C PRO A 39 -4.69 -16.33 7.27
N GLU A 40 -4.88 -17.63 7.51
CA GLU A 40 -6.17 -18.31 7.41
C GLU A 40 -7.18 -17.73 8.41
N GLY A 41 -6.73 -17.46 9.65
CA GLY A 41 -7.57 -16.88 10.68
C GLY A 41 -8.04 -15.46 10.32
N THR A 42 -7.14 -14.63 9.76
CA THR A 42 -7.50 -13.29 9.27
C THR A 42 -8.39 -13.36 8.04
N LEU A 43 -8.05 -14.22 7.08
CA LEU A 43 -8.79 -14.32 5.82
C LEU A 43 -10.18 -14.90 6.01
N ALA A 44 -10.39 -15.82 6.97
CA ALA A 44 -11.68 -16.47 7.18
C ALA A 44 -12.86 -15.49 7.34
N ALA A 45 -12.65 -14.39 8.10
CA ALA A 45 -13.69 -13.37 8.26
C ALA A 45 -13.92 -12.55 6.98
N LEU A 46 -12.84 -12.19 6.25
CA LEU A 46 -12.94 -11.49 4.97
C LEU A 46 -13.57 -12.37 3.88
N GLU A 47 -13.29 -13.66 3.91
CA GLU A 47 -13.83 -14.65 2.98
C GLU A 47 -15.33 -14.88 3.16
N GLN A 48 -15.83 -14.78 4.39
CA GLN A 48 -17.27 -14.85 4.63
C GLN A 48 -17.98 -13.70 3.92
N GLN A 49 -17.47 -12.48 4.07
CA GLN A 49 -18.01 -11.31 3.38
C GLN A 49 -17.86 -11.41 1.85
N THR A 50 -16.76 -12.00 1.39
CA THR A 50 -16.54 -12.26 -0.05
C THR A 50 -17.60 -13.19 -0.62
N LYS A 51 -17.98 -14.28 0.08
CA LYS A 51 -19.02 -15.20 -0.36
C LYS A 51 -20.38 -14.51 -0.52
N GLU A 52 -20.74 -13.63 0.41
CA GLU A 52 -21.97 -12.86 0.35
C GLU A 52 -22.01 -11.96 -0.90
N TRP A 53 -20.91 -11.27 -1.21
CA TRP A 53 -20.83 -10.44 -2.39
C TRP A 53 -20.76 -11.24 -3.70
N LEU A 54 -20.13 -12.41 -3.70
CA LEU A 54 -20.14 -13.31 -4.86
C LEU A 54 -21.54 -13.84 -5.18
N ALA A 55 -22.37 -14.03 -4.17
CA ALA A 55 -23.78 -14.42 -4.35
C ALA A 55 -24.64 -13.26 -4.86
N ALA A 56 -24.31 -12.02 -4.47
CA ALA A 56 -25.11 -10.83 -4.80
C ALA A 56 -24.68 -10.15 -6.11
N TYR A 57 -23.43 -10.29 -6.53
CA TYR A 57 -22.86 -9.56 -7.68
C TYR A 57 -22.10 -10.49 -8.63
N PRO A 58 -22.15 -10.25 -9.96
CA PRO A 58 -21.37 -10.99 -10.96
C PRO A 58 -19.90 -10.53 -10.95
N VAL A 59 -19.17 -10.87 -9.88
CA VAL A 59 -17.78 -10.51 -9.69
C VAL A 59 -16.90 -11.16 -10.76
N SER A 60 -16.06 -10.38 -11.42
CA SER A 60 -15.18 -10.82 -12.51
C SER A 60 -13.82 -11.31 -12.02
N SER A 61 -13.26 -10.66 -11.00
CA SER A 61 -11.91 -10.97 -10.50
C SER A 61 -11.69 -10.42 -9.08
N ILE A 62 -10.57 -10.82 -8.47
CA ILE A 62 -10.12 -10.39 -7.16
C ILE A 62 -8.77 -9.67 -7.32
N GLY A 63 -8.64 -8.47 -6.77
CA GLY A 63 -7.38 -7.75 -6.62
C GLY A 63 -6.88 -7.85 -5.19
N ILE A 64 -5.56 -7.96 -4.99
CA ILE A 64 -4.93 -8.05 -3.67
C ILE A 64 -3.84 -7.00 -3.61
N SER A 65 -3.93 -6.11 -2.64
CA SER A 65 -2.92 -5.11 -2.29
C SER A 65 -2.25 -5.52 -0.99
N CYS A 66 -0.92 -5.55 -0.97
CA CYS A 66 -0.14 -5.89 0.23
C CYS A 66 1.21 -5.19 0.19
N GLY A 67 1.75 -4.83 1.36
CA GLY A 67 3.14 -4.38 1.47
C GLY A 67 4.13 -5.48 1.07
N GLY A 68 5.32 -5.08 0.62
CA GLY A 68 6.38 -6.02 0.24
C GLY A 68 7.21 -6.53 1.43
N PRO A 69 8.12 -7.52 1.16
CA PRO A 69 8.41 -8.11 -0.15
C PRO A 69 7.39 -9.18 -0.59
N LEU A 70 7.12 -9.22 -1.88
CA LEU A 70 6.20 -10.17 -2.51
C LEU A 70 6.66 -10.53 -3.93
N ASP A 71 6.04 -11.55 -4.52
CA ASP A 71 6.19 -11.90 -5.94
C ASP A 71 4.79 -11.84 -6.59
N SER A 72 4.53 -10.78 -7.33
CA SER A 72 3.23 -10.56 -7.96
C SER A 72 2.90 -11.61 -9.03
N LYS A 73 3.92 -12.17 -9.69
CA LYS A 73 3.77 -13.19 -10.74
C LYS A 73 3.43 -14.56 -10.16
N LYS A 74 4.07 -14.93 -9.05
CA LYS A 74 3.77 -16.16 -8.31
C LYS A 74 2.57 -16.02 -7.38
N GLY A 75 2.12 -14.80 -7.11
CA GLY A 75 1.01 -14.55 -6.20
C GLY A 75 1.32 -14.86 -4.74
N GLN A 76 2.59 -14.64 -4.32
CA GLN A 76 3.13 -15.09 -3.05
C GLN A 76 3.68 -13.91 -2.24
N LEU A 77 3.39 -13.89 -0.95
CA LEU A 77 4.04 -13.03 0.03
C LEU A 77 5.33 -13.69 0.50
N TYR A 78 6.36 -12.89 0.75
CA TYR A 78 7.58 -13.35 1.40
C TYR A 78 7.59 -12.93 2.88
N GLN A 79 8.76 -12.61 3.44
CA GLN A 79 8.88 -12.15 4.82
C GLN A 79 8.49 -10.67 4.93
N VAL A 80 7.19 -10.40 4.91
CA VAL A 80 6.67 -9.03 5.05
C VAL A 80 6.80 -8.59 6.50
N ALA A 81 7.62 -7.57 6.76
CA ALA A 81 8.01 -7.14 8.11
C ALA A 81 6.83 -6.87 9.06
N ASN A 82 5.73 -6.39 8.52
CA ASN A 82 4.52 -6.02 9.29
C ASN A 82 3.47 -7.15 9.34
N LEU A 83 3.76 -8.32 8.78
CA LEU A 83 2.86 -9.48 8.70
C LEU A 83 3.53 -10.74 9.26
N PRO A 84 3.89 -10.78 10.54
CA PRO A 84 4.52 -11.94 11.12
C PRO A 84 3.59 -13.17 11.06
N GLY A 85 4.13 -14.30 10.60
CA GLY A 85 3.37 -15.54 10.41
C GLY A 85 2.72 -15.70 9.03
N TRP A 86 2.89 -14.71 8.13
CA TRP A 86 2.43 -14.77 6.73
C TRP A 86 3.55 -15.13 5.75
N ASP A 87 4.66 -15.67 6.28
CA ASP A 87 5.85 -15.96 5.48
C ASP A 87 5.55 -17.01 4.41
N ASN A 88 5.96 -16.69 3.18
CA ASN A 88 5.78 -17.56 2.00
C ASN A 88 4.32 -17.93 1.68
N PHE A 89 3.35 -17.17 2.16
CA PHE A 89 1.93 -17.46 1.94
C PHE A 89 1.53 -17.18 0.49
N LYS A 90 0.98 -18.20 -0.18
CA LYS A 90 0.52 -18.15 -1.59
C LYS A 90 -0.93 -17.63 -1.65
N ILE A 91 -1.10 -16.35 -1.39
CA ILE A 91 -2.41 -15.71 -1.23
C ILE A 91 -3.28 -15.79 -2.50
N VAL A 92 -2.68 -15.69 -3.68
CA VAL A 92 -3.41 -15.81 -4.95
C VAL A 92 -3.96 -17.21 -5.12
N GLU A 93 -3.12 -18.25 -4.94
CA GLU A 93 -3.53 -19.65 -5.03
C GLU A 93 -4.66 -19.96 -4.03
N HIS A 94 -4.53 -19.50 -2.79
CA HIS A 94 -5.53 -19.66 -1.74
C HIS A 94 -6.90 -19.09 -2.14
N LEU A 95 -6.94 -17.84 -2.63
CA LEU A 95 -8.21 -17.19 -3.01
C LEU A 95 -8.79 -17.74 -4.32
N GLU A 96 -7.95 -18.11 -5.30
CA GLU A 96 -8.41 -18.73 -6.55
C GLU A 96 -9.03 -20.10 -6.30
N GLN A 97 -8.41 -20.93 -5.47
CA GLN A 97 -8.97 -22.25 -5.08
C GLN A 97 -10.30 -22.10 -4.34
N LYS A 98 -10.39 -21.12 -3.47
CA LYS A 98 -11.57 -20.93 -2.63
C LYS A 98 -12.78 -20.35 -3.38
N PHE A 99 -12.56 -19.42 -4.29
CA PHE A 99 -13.64 -18.66 -4.93
C PHE A 99 -13.81 -18.95 -6.40
N HIS A 100 -12.92 -19.74 -7.00
CA HIS A 100 -12.93 -20.04 -8.45
C HIS A 100 -12.97 -18.76 -9.31
N LYS A 101 -12.28 -17.70 -8.85
CA LYS A 101 -12.12 -16.41 -9.53
C LYS A 101 -10.64 -16.10 -9.70
N LYS A 102 -10.27 -15.52 -10.84
CA LYS A 102 -8.91 -15.04 -11.04
C LYS A 102 -8.56 -13.98 -10.00
N ALA A 103 -7.40 -14.15 -9.36
CA ALA A 103 -6.85 -13.21 -8.39
C ALA A 103 -5.51 -12.66 -8.84
N TYR A 104 -5.21 -11.41 -8.46
CA TYR A 104 -4.00 -10.69 -8.84
C TYR A 104 -3.43 -10.01 -7.60
N LEU A 105 -2.14 -10.24 -7.34
CA LEU A 105 -1.41 -9.63 -6.24
C LEU A 105 -0.57 -8.45 -6.74
N GLN A 106 -0.57 -7.35 -6.00
CA GLN A 106 0.33 -6.23 -6.27
C GLN A 106 0.79 -5.57 -4.95
N ASN A 107 2.00 -4.99 -5.00
CA ASN A 107 2.49 -4.11 -3.92
C ASN A 107 1.53 -2.92 -3.75
N ASP A 108 1.34 -2.46 -2.50
CA ASP A 108 0.39 -1.41 -2.13
C ASP A 108 0.66 -0.07 -2.83
N ALA A 109 1.93 0.37 -2.90
CA ALA A 109 2.28 1.61 -3.61
C ALA A 109 2.07 1.48 -5.12
N ASN A 110 2.39 0.31 -5.70
CA ASN A 110 2.13 0.01 -7.10
C ASN A 110 0.62 -0.04 -7.41
N ALA A 111 -0.17 -0.63 -6.53
CA ALA A 111 -1.63 -0.65 -6.67
C ALA A 111 -2.21 0.76 -6.64
N CYS A 112 -1.75 1.62 -5.72
CA CYS A 112 -2.13 3.03 -5.69
C CYS A 112 -1.71 3.78 -6.97
N ALA A 113 -0.49 3.54 -7.46
CA ALA A 113 -0.02 4.13 -8.72
C ALA A 113 -0.92 3.75 -9.91
N LEU A 114 -1.34 2.49 -10.00
CA LEU A 114 -2.27 2.02 -11.02
C LEU A 114 -3.63 2.73 -10.95
N VAL A 115 -4.16 2.92 -9.74
CA VAL A 115 -5.45 3.61 -9.54
C VAL A 115 -5.35 5.08 -9.93
N GLU A 116 -4.31 5.78 -9.47
CA GLU A 116 -4.08 7.19 -9.81
C GLU A 116 -3.84 7.38 -11.32
N TRP A 117 -3.14 6.46 -11.95
CA TRP A 117 -2.91 6.50 -13.39
C TRP A 117 -4.19 6.26 -14.21
N LYS A 118 -5.02 5.30 -13.80
CA LYS A 118 -6.22 4.94 -14.58
C LYS A 118 -7.40 5.87 -14.30
N PHE A 119 -7.58 6.33 -13.06
CA PHE A 119 -8.80 6.99 -12.61
C PHE A 119 -8.55 8.32 -11.90
N GLY A 120 -7.31 8.62 -11.51
CA GLY A 120 -6.93 9.80 -10.74
C GLY A 120 -6.12 10.83 -11.53
N ALA A 121 -5.20 11.47 -10.82
CA ALA A 121 -4.39 12.59 -11.33
C ALA A 121 -3.47 12.22 -12.50
N GLY A 122 -3.11 10.94 -12.65
CA GLY A 122 -2.27 10.43 -13.74
C GLY A 122 -3.02 10.04 -15.01
N LYS A 123 -4.33 10.23 -15.07
CA LYS A 123 -5.14 9.83 -16.23
C LYS A 123 -4.64 10.50 -17.50
N GLY A 124 -4.37 9.68 -18.53
CA GLY A 124 -3.88 10.14 -19.84
C GLY A 124 -2.36 10.34 -19.95
N THR A 125 -1.61 10.21 -18.86
CA THR A 125 -0.14 10.27 -18.92
C THR A 125 0.47 8.94 -19.34
N GLN A 126 1.66 8.99 -19.98
CA GLN A 126 2.44 7.79 -20.29
C GLN A 126 3.47 7.47 -19.22
N ASN A 127 3.93 8.51 -18.51
CA ASN A 127 4.94 8.38 -17.46
C ASN A 127 4.46 9.10 -16.20
N MET A 128 4.49 8.41 -15.07
CA MET A 128 4.05 8.94 -13.78
C MET A 128 4.81 8.27 -12.65
N VAL A 129 5.17 9.05 -11.64
CA VAL A 129 5.63 8.54 -10.34
C VAL A 129 4.55 8.87 -9.30
N PHE A 130 4.04 7.84 -8.66
CA PHE A 130 3.20 7.97 -7.47
C PHE A 130 4.08 7.83 -6.23
N ILE A 131 3.94 8.72 -5.27
CA ILE A 131 4.66 8.65 -3.99
C ILE A 131 3.63 8.61 -2.86
N THR A 132 3.69 7.57 -2.04
CA THR A 132 2.91 7.48 -0.81
C THR A 132 3.77 7.88 0.39
N MET A 133 3.25 8.79 1.20
CA MET A 133 3.89 9.32 2.41
C MET A 133 3.00 9.03 3.61
N GLY A 134 3.06 7.79 4.11
CA GLY A 134 2.35 7.28 5.27
C GLY A 134 3.26 7.17 6.50
N THR A 135 3.22 6.04 7.19
CA THR A 135 4.16 5.65 8.25
C THR A 135 5.59 5.61 7.72
N GLY A 136 5.78 5.02 6.54
CA GLY A 136 6.99 5.03 5.72
C GLY A 136 6.80 5.84 4.44
N LEU A 137 7.66 5.56 3.45
CA LEU A 137 7.64 6.18 2.14
C LEU A 137 7.82 5.11 1.07
N GLY A 138 6.87 5.00 0.16
CA GLY A 138 6.92 4.11 -0.97
C GLY A 138 6.60 4.82 -2.28
N SER A 139 6.83 4.18 -3.41
CA SER A 139 6.39 4.70 -4.69
C SER A 139 6.02 3.58 -5.67
N GLY A 140 5.22 3.95 -6.68
CA GLY A 140 4.92 3.13 -7.83
C GLY A 140 5.19 3.89 -9.12
N LEU A 141 5.70 3.20 -10.12
CA LEU A 141 6.19 3.78 -11.37
C LEU A 141 5.30 3.34 -12.53
N ILE A 142 4.79 4.29 -13.28
CA ILE A 142 4.23 4.04 -14.62
C ILE A 142 5.23 4.57 -15.63
N LEU A 143 5.72 3.70 -16.50
CA LEU A 143 6.67 4.03 -17.56
C LEU A 143 6.14 3.50 -18.89
N ASP A 144 6.11 4.35 -19.90
CA ASP A 144 5.60 4.04 -21.23
C ASP A 144 4.20 3.39 -21.23
N GLY A 145 3.31 3.93 -20.38
CA GLY A 145 1.94 3.44 -20.26
C GLY A 145 1.81 2.07 -19.60
N LYS A 146 2.79 1.66 -18.78
CA LYS A 146 2.80 0.37 -18.06
C LYS A 146 3.31 0.55 -16.65
N LEU A 147 2.77 -0.24 -15.72
CA LEU A 147 3.37 -0.37 -14.39
C LEU A 147 4.75 -1.00 -14.52
N TYR A 148 5.74 -0.33 -13.97
CA TYR A 148 7.11 -0.83 -13.89
C TYR A 148 7.40 -1.31 -12.48
N SER A 149 7.33 -2.61 -12.25
CA SER A 149 7.62 -3.24 -10.95
C SER A 149 9.05 -3.78 -10.82
N GLY A 150 9.84 -3.72 -11.92
CA GLY A 150 11.20 -4.23 -11.94
C GLY A 150 11.27 -5.75 -12.10
N THR A 151 12.48 -6.30 -11.91
CA THR A 151 12.73 -7.73 -12.08
C THR A 151 12.09 -8.58 -10.99
N ASN A 152 12.07 -8.07 -9.75
CA ASN A 152 11.68 -8.78 -8.53
C ASN A 152 10.64 -7.99 -7.69
N ASP A 153 9.79 -7.22 -8.34
CA ASP A 153 8.75 -6.37 -7.73
C ASP A 153 9.26 -5.28 -6.75
N ASN A 154 10.54 -4.95 -6.78
CA ASN A 154 11.16 -3.94 -5.90
C ASN A 154 11.45 -2.60 -6.62
N ALA A 155 10.95 -2.37 -7.82
CA ALA A 155 11.05 -1.05 -8.43
C ALA A 155 10.22 -0.03 -7.63
N GLY A 156 10.72 1.20 -7.55
CA GLY A 156 10.02 2.25 -6.79
C GLY A 156 10.37 2.33 -5.31
N GLU A 157 11.39 1.60 -4.84
CA GLU A 157 11.87 1.68 -3.45
C GLU A 157 12.65 2.99 -3.19
N VAL A 158 12.04 4.14 -3.53
CA VAL A 158 12.66 5.48 -3.42
C VAL A 158 12.96 5.89 -1.99
N GLY A 159 12.24 5.29 -1.02
CA GLY A 159 12.49 5.52 0.41
C GLY A 159 13.91 5.19 0.85
N HIS A 160 14.58 4.29 0.12
CA HIS A 160 15.97 3.87 0.39
C HIS A 160 17.04 4.82 -0.18
N ILE A 161 16.67 5.79 -1.02
CA ILE A 161 17.61 6.77 -1.57
C ILE A 161 18.17 7.60 -0.42
N ARG A 162 19.52 7.77 -0.38
CA ARG A 162 20.17 8.65 0.59
C ARG A 162 20.13 10.07 0.07
N LEU A 163 19.48 10.97 0.82
CA LEU A 163 19.43 12.41 0.50
C LEU A 163 20.56 13.20 1.17
N ALA A 164 21.06 12.74 2.33
CA ALA A 164 22.16 13.38 3.06
C ALA A 164 22.99 12.32 3.79
N GLU A 165 24.23 12.67 4.13
CA GLU A 165 25.14 11.79 4.89
C GLU A 165 24.62 11.56 6.32
N ASP A 166 24.09 12.62 6.95
CA ASP A 166 23.43 12.55 8.25
C ASP A 166 21.95 12.94 8.16
N GLY A 167 21.15 12.39 9.07
CA GLY A 167 19.72 12.65 9.09
C GLY A 167 18.94 11.59 9.84
N PRO A 168 17.60 11.70 9.86
CA PRO A 168 16.74 10.68 10.44
C PRO A 168 16.92 9.34 9.74
N VAL A 169 16.81 8.25 10.53
CA VAL A 169 16.94 6.89 10.01
C VAL A 169 15.62 6.41 9.42
N GLY A 170 15.64 5.93 8.17
CA GLY A 170 14.61 5.13 7.56
C GLY A 170 15.22 3.88 6.92
N PHE A 171 14.60 2.73 7.03
CA PHE A 171 15.14 1.43 6.60
C PHE A 171 16.57 1.16 7.10
N GLY A 172 16.87 1.52 8.35
CA GLY A 172 18.22 1.36 8.93
C GLY A 172 19.30 2.25 8.32
N LYS A 173 18.96 3.23 7.45
CA LYS A 173 19.88 4.10 6.74
C LYS A 173 19.72 5.55 7.20
N ASN A 174 20.83 6.15 7.68
CA ASN A 174 20.87 7.58 8.00
C ASN A 174 20.63 8.44 6.76
N GLY A 175 19.88 9.53 6.91
CA GLY A 175 19.64 10.50 5.85
C GLY A 175 18.91 9.95 4.63
N SER A 176 18.13 8.89 4.79
CA SER A 176 17.31 8.32 3.71
C SER A 176 16.09 9.19 3.43
N PHE A 177 15.53 9.05 2.21
CA PHE A 177 14.32 9.78 1.82
C PHE A 177 13.13 9.43 2.76
N GLU A 178 12.96 8.16 3.11
CA GLU A 178 11.97 7.78 4.13
C GLU A 178 12.29 8.40 5.49
N GLY A 179 13.57 8.44 5.88
CA GLY A 179 14.01 9.07 7.13
C GLY A 179 13.60 10.52 7.22
N PHE A 180 13.67 11.29 6.13
CA PHE A 180 13.22 12.68 6.10
C PHE A 180 11.71 12.86 5.93
N CYS A 181 11.07 12.05 5.08
CA CYS A 181 9.73 12.33 4.57
C CYS A 181 8.66 11.34 5.04
N GLY A 182 9.03 10.16 5.52
CA GLY A 182 8.10 9.23 6.15
C GLY A 182 7.55 9.78 7.48
N GLY A 183 6.36 9.39 7.88
CA GLY A 183 5.71 9.90 9.10
C GLY A 183 6.56 9.73 10.35
N ASN A 184 7.21 8.57 10.51
CA ASN A 184 8.14 8.31 11.60
C ASN A 184 9.43 9.15 11.48
N GLY A 185 9.91 9.37 10.26
CA GLY A 185 11.09 10.20 9.99
C GLY A 185 10.84 11.66 10.34
N ILE A 186 9.69 12.21 9.94
CA ILE A 186 9.29 13.58 10.28
C ILE A 186 9.18 13.76 11.81
N ALA A 187 8.68 12.77 12.54
CA ALA A 187 8.61 12.81 13.99
C ALA A 187 10.01 12.90 14.62
N ARG A 188 10.93 12.02 14.18
CA ARG A 188 12.35 12.02 14.63
C ARG A 188 13.07 13.31 14.26
N LEU A 189 12.82 13.85 13.07
CA LEU A 189 13.40 15.14 12.65
C LEU A 189 12.93 16.27 13.56
N ALA A 190 11.64 16.31 13.92
CA ALA A 190 11.11 17.30 14.85
C ALA A 190 11.75 17.19 16.25
N GLU A 191 11.99 15.97 16.73
CA GLU A 191 12.72 15.73 18.00
C GLU A 191 14.16 16.25 17.93
N ARG A 192 14.89 15.95 16.87
CA ARG A 192 16.27 16.47 16.65
C ARG A 192 16.33 18.00 16.59
N MET A 193 15.29 18.66 16.10
CA MET A 193 15.21 20.13 16.03
C MET A 193 14.72 20.79 17.35
N GLY A 194 14.78 20.08 18.47
CA GLY A 194 14.40 20.59 19.79
C GLY A 194 12.88 20.56 20.05
N GLY A 195 12.14 19.79 19.27
CA GLY A 195 10.73 19.52 19.55
C GLY A 195 10.58 18.45 20.63
N THR A 196 9.93 18.80 21.75
CA THR A 196 9.55 17.81 22.75
C THR A 196 8.65 16.73 22.13
N PRO A 197 8.80 15.43 22.46
CA PRO A 197 7.84 14.38 22.09
C PRO A 197 6.49 14.75 22.71
N GLY A 198 5.62 15.39 21.96
CA GLY A 198 4.33 15.87 22.44
C GLY A 198 3.24 14.83 22.30
N GLY A 199 2.34 14.77 23.27
CA GLY A 199 1.17 13.91 23.29
C GLY A 199 0.35 13.96 21.97
N HIS A 200 -0.41 12.94 21.73
CA HIS A 200 -1.09 12.58 20.46
C HIS A 200 -1.81 13.74 19.72
N ASN A 201 -2.28 14.78 20.40
CA ASN A 201 -3.00 15.92 19.82
C ASN A 201 -2.12 17.10 19.33
N GLN A 202 -0.87 17.20 19.78
CA GLN A 202 0.06 18.24 19.29
C GLN A 202 0.88 17.76 18.08
N ARG A 203 1.11 16.44 17.92
CA ARG A 203 1.82 15.84 16.80
C ARG A 203 1.13 16.11 15.45
N THR A 204 -0.20 16.02 15.40
CA THR A 204 -0.95 16.24 14.15
C THR A 204 -0.97 17.69 13.68
N ARG A 205 -0.94 18.68 14.56
CA ARG A 205 -0.90 20.11 14.19
C ARG A 205 0.49 20.54 13.70
N ARG A 206 1.55 20.05 14.34
CA ARG A 206 2.95 20.40 14.01
C ARG A 206 3.43 19.71 12.75
N SER A 207 3.11 18.44 12.53
CA SER A 207 3.40 17.72 11.29
C SER A 207 2.67 18.31 10.08
N ARG A 208 1.42 18.80 10.24
CA ARG A 208 0.71 19.54 9.19
C ARG A 208 1.40 20.88 8.85
N LYS A 209 2.00 21.55 9.83
CA LYS A 209 2.71 22.83 9.61
C LYS A 209 4.06 22.59 8.91
N ILE A 210 4.77 21.51 9.23
CA ILE A 210 6.02 21.10 8.57
C ILE A 210 5.70 20.63 7.14
N ARG A 211 4.67 19.81 6.92
CA ARG A 211 4.21 19.43 5.56
C ARG A 211 3.88 20.66 4.70
N ARG A 212 3.17 21.65 5.25
CA ARG A 212 2.87 22.90 4.52
C ARG A 212 4.11 23.75 4.20
N ARG A 213 5.18 23.67 5.01
CA ARG A 213 6.44 24.35 4.70
C ARG A 213 7.25 23.60 3.64
N LEU A 214 7.33 22.27 3.70
CA LEU A 214 8.01 21.44 2.69
C LEU A 214 7.33 21.56 1.33
N CYS A 215 5.99 21.55 1.26
CA CYS A 215 5.25 21.81 0.02
C CYS A 215 5.48 23.21 -0.56
N LYS A 216 5.83 24.21 0.28
CA LYS A 216 6.16 25.57 -0.21
C LYS A 216 7.59 25.73 -0.73
N ILE A 217 8.47 24.76 -0.48
CA ILE A 217 9.88 24.77 -0.91
C ILE A 217 10.05 23.97 -2.23
N GLY A 218 8.96 23.43 -2.79
CA GLY A 218 9.01 22.76 -4.10
C GLY A 218 9.71 21.39 -4.07
N ILE A 219 9.75 20.73 -2.91
CA ILE A 219 10.20 19.33 -2.73
C ILE A 219 9.01 18.46 -2.40
#